data_674cd0ed5e88f5cfcea8234f80c4c4b8
#
_entry.id   674cd0ed5e88f5cfcea8234f80c4c4b8
#
_cell.length_a   1.000
_cell.length_b   1.000
_cell.length_c   1.000
_cell.angle_alpha   90.00
_cell.angle_beta   90.00
_cell.angle_gamma   90.00
#
_symmetry.space_group_name_H-M   'P 1'
#
loop_
_entity.id
_entity.type
_entity.pdbx_description
1 polymer ?
#
loop_
_entity_poly.entity_id
_entity_poly.type
_entity_poly.pdbx_seq_one_letter_code
_entity_poly.pdbx_strand_id
1 'polypeptide(L)'
;MKTCVVRRRFWAAEADNATVDIDLEPGFGVPKAAIIFYVESSASPNSFDTTLAFRTMGVSILDGTNEFCDTHTLRDNQATADTRKQNFARAVMATSADGTTIYYRADNAFFSDSKISITFTNQAPQTNGHIEALVWAITGDDVTVGVGRTSFNGTSGGTRAYSQLGFVPDFVFVSSVNTAVDAGSAAAQFSIGAATRLPLNQASTAIYHPETNPTAQATRFSTNAISTVVTGNTTSSTQAISNIVSGGWTMTATGAWTANANYNFLAIKGQSPFDFSLLEIITPTATGTSFITTGTGSSTFIPETLFGSSIGCTGDDAVQQTSPDADAIGMFTFQNRNFNKLYNGNGTATYSTGSATVTGTGSTFYKFAPNYRLFTASGTLIGTVSTVSSNTSLTLTGNAAVNGTNVAYCYAAPQGGHVLLGDNDNASPTETYSKYSDNILNITLSTTPSDLLTAEFAGYDTRPGFAITYDPVSAATRRFWVAAFKDKTNKNEAREKIDRFS
;
A
#
# COMPACT_ATOMS: atom_id res chain seq x y z
N MET A 1 -13.30 13.44 -10.36
CA MET A 1 -12.50 12.46 -9.61
C MET A 1 -11.44 13.18 -8.82
N LYS A 2 -11.31 12.87 -7.55
CA LYS A 2 -10.28 13.38 -6.65
C LYS A 2 -9.71 12.21 -5.87
N THR A 3 -8.40 12.14 -5.75
CA THR A 3 -7.70 11.07 -5.04
C THR A 3 -6.77 11.65 -3.98
N CYS A 4 -6.51 10.92 -2.92
CA CYS A 4 -5.66 11.34 -1.81
C CYS A 4 -4.84 10.16 -1.31
N VAL A 5 -3.59 10.43 -0.92
CA VAL A 5 -2.72 9.46 -0.26
C VAL A 5 -2.36 9.98 1.12
N VAL A 6 -2.49 9.14 2.13
CA VAL A 6 -2.11 9.47 3.51
C VAL A 6 -1.35 8.30 4.10
N ARG A 7 -0.39 8.61 4.94
CA ARG A 7 0.31 7.66 5.79
C ARG A 7 -0.28 7.68 7.19
N ARG A 8 -0.45 6.53 7.81
CA ARG A 8 -0.93 6.40 9.18
C ARG A 8 -0.17 5.29 9.91
N ARG A 9 0.22 5.55 11.14
CA ARG A 9 0.71 4.51 12.04
C ARG A 9 -0.37 4.21 13.08
N PHE A 10 -0.66 2.92 13.30
CA PHE A 10 -1.53 2.47 14.36
C PHE A 10 -0.66 1.89 15.48
N TRP A 11 -0.72 2.51 16.63
CA TRP A 11 0.07 2.15 17.80
C TRP A 11 -0.69 1.19 18.73
N ALA A 12 0.07 0.37 19.45
CA ALA A 12 -0.41 -0.46 20.54
C ALA A 12 -1.19 0.28 21.64
N ALA A 13 -0.88 1.55 21.83
CA ALA A 13 -1.47 2.36 22.88
C ALA A 13 -2.81 3.02 22.49
N GLU A 14 -3.28 2.83 21.25
CA GLU A 14 -4.65 3.16 20.90
C GLU A 14 -5.54 2.06 21.48
N ALA A 15 -6.29 2.36 22.55
CA ALA A 15 -6.99 1.38 23.38
C ALA A 15 -7.99 0.51 22.59
N ASP A 16 -8.21 -0.73 23.05
CA ASP A 16 -9.31 -1.57 22.58
C ASP A 16 -10.64 -0.82 22.58
N ASN A 17 -11.42 -1.01 21.52
CA ASN A 17 -12.67 -0.29 21.22
C ASN A 17 -12.49 1.23 20.95
N ALA A 18 -11.27 1.69 20.72
CA ALA A 18 -11.06 3.07 20.27
C ALA A 18 -11.37 3.20 18.78
N THR A 19 -12.13 4.24 18.44
CA THR A 19 -12.25 4.68 17.04
C THR A 19 -11.05 5.55 16.70
N VAL A 20 -10.32 5.16 15.67
CA VAL A 20 -9.14 5.85 15.19
C VAL A 20 -9.46 6.52 13.85
N ASP A 21 -9.13 7.79 13.77
CA ASP A 21 -9.33 8.59 12.58
C ASP A 21 -8.08 8.60 11.69
N ILE A 22 -8.30 8.40 10.40
CA ILE A 22 -7.35 8.64 9.34
C ILE A 22 -7.78 9.94 8.66
N ASP A 23 -7.10 11.04 8.99
CA ASP A 23 -7.37 12.34 8.41
C ASP A 23 -6.90 12.35 6.95
N LEU A 24 -7.79 12.57 6.03
CA LEU A 24 -7.52 12.81 4.62
C LEU A 24 -7.23 14.30 4.39
N GLU A 25 -6.89 14.64 3.18
CA GLU A 25 -6.64 16.02 2.79
C GLU A 25 -7.83 16.95 3.11
N PRO A 26 -7.60 18.11 3.77
CA PRO A 26 -8.68 19.06 4.06
C PRO A 26 -9.48 19.45 2.80
N GLY A 27 -10.80 19.36 2.87
CA GLY A 27 -11.70 19.60 1.74
C GLY A 27 -11.65 18.48 0.69
N PHE A 28 -11.19 17.28 1.06
CA PHE A 28 -11.29 16.11 0.21
C PHE A 28 -12.75 15.75 -0.08
N GLY A 29 -13.62 15.93 0.88
CA GLY A 29 -15.00 15.47 0.87
C GLY A 29 -15.12 14.07 1.46
N VAL A 30 -16.33 13.53 1.44
CA VAL A 30 -16.58 12.17 1.90
C VAL A 30 -15.97 11.18 0.91
N PRO A 31 -15.06 10.28 1.34
CA PRO A 31 -14.54 9.23 0.46
C PRO A 31 -15.66 8.34 -0.08
N LYS A 32 -15.49 7.81 -1.28
CA LYS A 32 -16.36 6.77 -1.83
C LYS A 32 -15.72 5.38 -1.70
N ALA A 33 -14.41 5.32 -1.74
CA ALA A 33 -13.65 4.10 -1.45
C ALA A 33 -12.24 4.43 -0.97
N ALA A 34 -11.62 3.45 -0.31
CA ALA A 34 -10.22 3.49 0.07
C ALA A 34 -9.56 2.12 -0.05
N ILE A 35 -8.25 2.13 -0.28
CA ILE A 35 -7.36 0.97 -0.15
C ILE A 35 -6.38 1.30 0.96
N ILE A 36 -6.17 0.35 1.88
CA ILE A 36 -5.14 0.44 2.92
C ILE A 36 -4.11 -0.67 2.66
N PHE A 37 -2.89 -0.28 2.31
CA PHE A 37 -1.74 -1.17 2.30
C PHE A 37 -1.04 -1.04 3.65
N TYR A 38 -0.77 -2.15 4.32
CA TYR A 38 -0.16 -2.08 5.64
C TYR A 38 0.82 -3.23 5.90
N VAL A 39 1.73 -2.97 6.84
CA VAL A 39 2.66 -3.97 7.36
C VAL A 39 2.85 -3.78 8.85
N GLU A 40 2.98 -4.88 9.59
CA GLU A 40 3.37 -4.86 10.99
C GLU A 40 4.88 -4.70 11.11
N SER A 41 5.33 -3.79 11.97
CA SER A 41 6.74 -3.48 12.19
C SER A 41 6.96 -2.94 13.60
N SER A 42 8.17 -3.09 14.11
CA SER A 42 8.67 -2.39 15.32
C SER A 42 9.81 -1.42 14.98
N ALA A 43 10.27 -1.42 13.73
CA ALA A 43 11.42 -0.63 13.30
C ALA A 43 11.08 0.84 13.01
N SER A 44 12.12 1.65 12.96
CA SER A 44 12.05 3.01 12.41
C SER A 44 11.89 2.97 10.89
N PRO A 45 11.36 4.03 10.26
CA PRO A 45 11.28 4.13 8.82
C PRO A 45 12.64 3.93 8.15
N ASN A 46 12.61 3.38 6.94
CA ASN A 46 13.79 3.06 6.13
C ASN A 46 14.73 2.01 6.76
N SER A 47 14.35 1.41 7.90
CA SER A 47 15.06 0.32 8.54
C SER A 47 14.30 -0.99 8.38
N PHE A 48 15.04 -2.09 8.26
CA PHE A 48 14.43 -3.42 8.31
C PHE A 48 14.10 -3.79 9.75
N ASP A 49 12.89 -4.30 9.95
CA ASP A 49 12.49 -4.92 11.20
C ASP A 49 12.76 -6.43 11.13
N THR A 50 13.61 -6.90 12.00
CA THR A 50 13.94 -8.31 12.20
C THR A 50 13.69 -8.75 13.63
N THR A 51 12.91 -7.99 14.43
CA THR A 51 12.76 -8.21 15.88
C THR A 51 11.41 -8.79 16.28
N LEU A 52 10.36 -8.60 15.47
CA LEU A 52 9.04 -9.17 15.75
C LEU A 52 9.04 -10.68 15.49
N ALA A 53 8.36 -11.44 16.36
CA ALA A 53 8.19 -12.88 16.17
C ALA A 53 7.27 -13.22 14.99
N PHE A 54 6.31 -12.34 14.68
CA PHE A 54 5.39 -12.48 13.56
C PHE A 54 5.30 -11.16 12.83
N ARG A 55 5.15 -11.21 11.51
CA ARG A 55 4.94 -10.02 10.66
C ARG A 55 3.81 -10.26 9.70
N THR A 56 2.85 -9.35 9.74
CA THR A 56 1.69 -9.39 8.85
C THR A 56 1.77 -8.23 7.86
N MET A 57 1.59 -8.52 6.59
CA MET A 57 1.25 -7.55 5.56
C MET A 57 -0.20 -7.76 5.14
N GLY A 58 -0.89 -6.66 4.81
CA GLY A 58 -2.27 -6.76 4.36
C GLY A 58 -2.68 -5.68 3.38
N VAL A 59 -3.76 -6.00 2.68
CA VAL A 59 -4.48 -5.07 1.81
C VAL A 59 -5.93 -5.06 2.24
N SER A 60 -6.45 -3.88 2.53
CA SER A 60 -7.86 -3.69 2.83
C SER A 60 -8.52 -2.82 1.77
N ILE A 61 -9.75 -3.14 1.43
CA ILE A 61 -10.59 -2.40 0.49
C ILE A 61 -11.88 -2.02 1.21
N LEU A 62 -12.20 -0.73 1.23
CA LEU A 62 -13.25 -0.14 2.06
C LEU A 62 -14.14 0.80 1.22
N ASP A 63 -15.46 0.88 1.53
CA ASP A 63 -16.37 1.89 0.98
C ASP A 63 -17.21 2.61 2.06
N GLY A 64 -16.85 2.44 3.34
CA GLY A 64 -17.58 3.00 4.48
C GLY A 64 -18.79 2.18 4.93
N THR A 65 -19.10 1.09 4.25
CA THR A 65 -20.12 0.10 4.60
C THR A 65 -19.56 -1.32 4.52
N ASN A 66 -18.81 -1.59 3.47
CA ASN A 66 -18.15 -2.86 3.25
C ASN A 66 -16.65 -2.71 3.54
N GLU A 67 -16.09 -3.74 4.13
CA GLU A 67 -14.67 -3.83 4.48
C GLU A 67 -14.18 -5.25 4.25
N PHE A 68 -13.09 -5.36 3.48
CA PHE A 68 -12.50 -6.65 3.14
C PHE A 68 -11.00 -6.55 3.21
N CYS A 69 -10.33 -7.48 3.89
CA CYS A 69 -8.88 -7.54 3.90
C CYS A 69 -8.35 -8.92 3.56
N ASP A 70 -7.22 -8.92 2.88
CA ASP A 70 -6.36 -10.07 2.65
C ASP A 70 -5.05 -9.87 3.39
N THR A 71 -4.60 -10.89 4.11
CA THR A 71 -3.37 -10.83 4.89
C THR A 71 -2.44 -11.99 4.58
N HIS A 72 -1.16 -11.70 4.72
CA HIS A 72 -0.04 -12.60 4.59
C HIS A 72 0.84 -12.44 5.83
N THR A 73 0.97 -13.51 6.63
CA THR A 73 1.72 -13.50 7.88
C THR A 73 2.89 -14.47 7.79
N LEU A 74 4.05 -14.04 8.23
CA LEU A 74 5.28 -14.81 8.34
C LEU A 74 5.72 -14.87 9.81
N ARG A 75 6.32 -15.97 10.21
CA ARG A 75 6.93 -16.16 11.53
C ARG A 75 8.43 -16.21 11.44
N ASP A 76 9.08 -15.47 12.32
CA ASP A 76 10.53 -15.37 12.43
C ASP A 76 11.14 -16.49 13.29
N ASN A 77 12.43 -16.78 13.07
CA ASN A 77 13.27 -17.64 13.89
C ASN A 77 12.70 -19.05 14.06
N GLN A 78 12.22 -19.66 12.97
CA GLN A 78 11.74 -21.04 12.98
C GLN A 78 12.69 -21.97 12.21
N ALA A 79 12.82 -23.21 12.68
CA ALA A 79 13.57 -24.24 11.97
C ALA A 79 12.88 -24.67 10.65
N THR A 80 11.59 -24.41 10.55
CA THR A 80 10.75 -24.60 9.37
C THR A 80 9.90 -23.35 9.17
N ALA A 81 9.59 -22.99 7.93
CA ALA A 81 8.71 -21.88 7.65
C ALA A 81 7.35 -22.11 8.33
N ASP A 82 6.84 -21.05 8.98
CA ASP A 82 5.52 -21.01 9.59
C ASP A 82 4.82 -19.78 9.01
N THR A 83 3.86 -20.01 8.14
CA THR A 83 3.26 -18.97 7.31
C THR A 83 1.76 -19.10 7.25
N ARG A 84 1.05 -17.97 7.11
CA ARG A 84 -0.40 -17.96 7.07
C ARG A 84 -0.94 -16.94 6.10
N LYS A 85 -2.01 -17.33 5.41
CA LYS A 85 -2.84 -16.45 4.58
C LYS A 85 -4.25 -16.40 5.14
N GLN A 86 -4.87 -15.24 5.08
CA GLN A 86 -6.21 -15.02 5.62
C GLN A 86 -7.00 -14.02 4.78
N ASN A 87 -8.30 -14.25 4.69
CA ASN A 87 -9.25 -13.35 4.01
C ASN A 87 -10.41 -13.07 4.96
N PHE A 88 -10.64 -11.80 5.31
CA PHE A 88 -11.62 -11.37 6.30
C PHE A 88 -12.49 -10.21 5.83
N ALA A 89 -13.71 -10.14 6.39
CA ALA A 89 -14.55 -8.94 6.34
C ALA A 89 -14.12 -7.99 7.48
N ARG A 90 -13.00 -7.28 7.32
CA ARG A 90 -12.37 -6.42 8.32
C ARG A 90 -11.65 -5.24 7.64
N ALA A 91 -11.48 -4.16 8.41
CA ALA A 91 -10.71 -3.00 7.96
C ALA A 91 -9.19 -3.20 8.13
N VAL A 92 -8.75 -3.83 9.21
CA VAL A 92 -7.35 -4.22 9.44
C VAL A 92 -7.31 -5.53 10.22
N MET A 93 -6.37 -6.40 9.88
CA MET A 93 -6.15 -7.65 10.61
C MET A 93 -4.66 -8.00 10.63
N ALA A 94 -4.13 -8.33 11.81
CA ALA A 94 -2.81 -8.93 11.98
C ALA A 94 -2.88 -10.03 13.03
N THR A 95 -2.30 -11.19 12.72
CA THR A 95 -2.39 -12.39 13.56
C THR A 95 -1.04 -13.09 13.67
N SER A 96 -0.93 -14.01 14.64
CA SER A 96 0.14 -15.01 14.63
C SER A 96 0.01 -15.94 13.42
N ALA A 97 1.11 -16.57 13.02
CA ALA A 97 1.11 -17.50 11.89
C ALA A 97 0.23 -18.74 12.13
N ASP A 98 0.11 -19.23 13.38
CA ASP A 98 -0.83 -20.28 13.75
C ASP A 98 -2.30 -19.79 13.79
N GLY A 99 -2.52 -18.46 13.72
CA GLY A 99 -3.84 -17.84 13.75
C GLY A 99 -4.55 -17.88 15.11
N THR A 100 -3.85 -18.27 16.17
CA THR A 100 -4.43 -18.36 17.52
C THR A 100 -4.47 -17.01 18.23
N THR A 101 -3.51 -16.14 17.93
CA THR A 101 -3.40 -14.81 18.53
C THR A 101 -3.73 -13.74 17.49
N ILE A 102 -4.63 -12.83 17.86
CA ILE A 102 -4.94 -11.63 17.09
C ILE A 102 -4.17 -10.47 17.71
N TYR A 103 -3.25 -9.89 16.96
CA TYR A 103 -2.47 -8.72 17.40
C TYR A 103 -3.21 -7.42 17.14
N TYR A 104 -3.79 -7.30 15.95
CA TYR A 104 -4.61 -6.16 15.57
C TYR A 104 -5.85 -6.63 14.84
N ARG A 105 -6.98 -6.05 15.21
CA ARG A 105 -8.25 -6.21 14.50
C ARG A 105 -8.99 -4.89 14.53
N ALA A 106 -9.34 -4.37 13.37
CA ALA A 106 -10.18 -3.19 13.24
C ALA A 106 -11.36 -3.49 12.32
N ASP A 107 -12.51 -3.00 12.73
CA ASP A 107 -13.81 -3.18 12.08
C ASP A 107 -14.51 -1.81 11.96
N ASN A 108 -15.71 -1.82 11.38
CA ASN A 108 -16.62 -0.69 11.32
C ASN A 108 -15.98 0.57 10.70
N ALA A 109 -15.43 0.40 9.48
CA ALA A 109 -14.94 1.53 8.72
C ALA A 109 -16.11 2.47 8.39
N PHE A 110 -15.95 3.74 8.75
CA PHE A 110 -16.94 4.78 8.50
C PHE A 110 -16.28 5.96 7.79
N PHE A 111 -16.95 6.50 6.77
CA PHE A 111 -16.48 7.63 5.99
C PHE A 111 -17.24 8.91 6.32
N SER A 112 -16.51 9.97 6.59
CA SER A 112 -17.04 11.30 6.81
C SER A 112 -16.25 12.34 6.03
N ASP A 113 -16.59 13.62 6.14
CA ASP A 113 -15.89 14.66 5.39
C ASP A 113 -14.38 14.67 5.71
N SER A 114 -13.59 14.40 4.68
CA SER A 114 -12.12 14.35 4.72
C SER A 114 -11.55 13.37 5.76
N LYS A 115 -12.27 12.25 6.04
CA LYS A 115 -11.88 11.33 7.09
C LYS A 115 -12.37 9.91 6.85
N ILE A 116 -11.53 8.94 7.25
CA ILE A 116 -11.88 7.54 7.42
C ILE A 116 -11.70 7.19 8.90
N SER A 117 -12.73 6.68 9.54
CA SER A 117 -12.68 6.20 10.92
C SER A 117 -12.77 4.68 10.94
N ILE A 118 -11.92 4.02 11.70
CA ILE A 118 -11.95 2.56 11.94
C ILE A 118 -11.94 2.31 13.43
N THR A 119 -12.60 1.25 13.89
CA THR A 119 -12.66 0.90 15.32
C THR A 119 -11.83 -0.33 15.59
N PHE A 120 -10.81 -0.22 16.41
CA PHE A 120 -10.02 -1.36 16.88
C PHE A 120 -10.79 -2.14 17.93
N THR A 121 -11.09 -3.39 17.63
CA THR A 121 -11.80 -4.32 18.54
C THR A 121 -10.85 -5.30 19.24
N ASN A 122 -9.60 -5.34 18.81
CA ASN A 122 -8.51 -6.02 19.50
C ASN A 122 -7.18 -5.33 19.18
N GLN A 123 -6.41 -5.03 20.21
CA GLN A 123 -5.05 -4.52 20.15
C GLN A 123 -4.24 -5.17 21.26
N ALA A 124 -3.66 -6.33 20.93
CA ALA A 124 -2.70 -7.03 21.77
C ALA A 124 -1.36 -7.16 21.03
N PRO A 125 -0.71 -6.03 20.70
CA PRO A 125 0.45 -6.05 19.83
C PRO A 125 1.61 -6.79 20.46
N GLN A 126 2.49 -7.29 19.59
CA GLN A 126 3.81 -7.72 20.00
C GLN A 126 4.56 -6.55 20.64
N THR A 127 5.52 -6.83 21.52
CA THR A 127 6.30 -5.77 22.19
C THR A 127 6.89 -4.80 21.17
N ASN A 128 6.57 -3.51 21.30
CA ASN A 128 6.91 -2.42 20.37
C ASN A 128 6.31 -2.53 18.97
N GLY A 129 5.47 -3.53 18.69
CA GLY A 129 4.80 -3.68 17.40
C GLY A 129 3.81 -2.54 17.11
N HIS A 130 3.72 -2.15 15.85
CA HIS A 130 2.74 -1.20 15.32
C HIS A 130 2.40 -1.55 13.87
N ILE A 131 1.30 -1.03 13.38
CA ILE A 131 0.94 -1.12 11.95
C ILE A 131 1.34 0.16 11.23
N GLU A 132 2.16 0.04 10.20
CA GLU A 132 2.40 1.09 9.22
C GLU A 132 1.45 0.95 8.05
N ALA A 133 0.66 1.98 7.78
CA ALA A 133 -0.37 1.96 6.76
C ALA A 133 -0.20 3.10 5.74
N LEU A 134 -0.37 2.75 4.48
CA LEU A 134 -0.50 3.66 3.36
C LEU A 134 -1.95 3.63 2.90
N VAL A 135 -2.63 4.74 2.94
CA VAL A 135 -4.04 4.85 2.61
C VAL A 135 -4.20 5.63 1.32
N TRP A 136 -4.77 5.00 0.32
CA TRP A 136 -5.22 5.65 -0.89
C TRP A 136 -6.74 5.77 -0.86
N ALA A 137 -7.28 6.95 -1.11
CA ALA A 137 -8.72 7.22 -1.08
C ALA A 137 -9.18 7.95 -2.35
N ILE A 138 -10.46 7.75 -2.72
CA ILE A 138 -11.09 8.35 -3.89
C ILE A 138 -12.45 8.95 -3.54
N THR A 139 -12.74 10.11 -4.15
CA THR A 139 -14.04 10.79 -4.06
C THR A 139 -14.35 11.57 -5.34
N GLY A 140 -15.51 12.22 -5.39
CA GLY A 140 -15.98 13.09 -6.47
C GLY A 140 -17.33 12.65 -7.04
N ASP A 141 -18.16 13.61 -7.48
CA ASP A 141 -19.49 13.34 -8.02
C ASP A 141 -19.43 12.58 -9.37
N ASP A 142 -18.32 12.73 -10.07
CA ASP A 142 -18.03 12.10 -11.37
C ASP A 142 -17.43 10.68 -11.25
N VAL A 143 -17.40 10.13 -10.05
CA VAL A 143 -16.86 8.78 -9.78
C VAL A 143 -17.94 7.88 -9.22
N THR A 144 -18.06 6.68 -9.78
CA THR A 144 -18.84 5.58 -9.20
C THR A 144 -17.87 4.47 -8.78
N VAL A 145 -18.07 3.93 -7.59
CA VAL A 145 -17.25 2.84 -7.06
C VAL A 145 -18.10 1.62 -6.72
N GLY A 146 -17.50 0.46 -6.77
CA GLY A 146 -18.04 -0.78 -6.24
C GLY A 146 -16.95 -1.51 -5.50
N VAL A 147 -17.21 -1.80 -4.23
CA VAL A 147 -16.34 -2.59 -3.36
C VAL A 147 -17.02 -3.90 -3.08
N GLY A 148 -16.31 -4.99 -3.16
CA GLY A 148 -16.91 -6.27 -2.93
C GLY A 148 -15.92 -7.43 -2.86
N ARG A 149 -16.50 -8.59 -2.68
CA ARG A 149 -15.81 -9.87 -2.66
C ARG A 149 -16.52 -10.81 -3.63
N THR A 150 -15.75 -11.59 -4.35
CA THR A 150 -16.30 -12.65 -5.20
C THR A 150 -15.43 -13.87 -5.15
N SER A 151 -16.07 -15.05 -5.25
CA SER A 151 -15.35 -16.31 -5.34
C SER A 151 -15.09 -16.67 -6.79
N PHE A 152 -13.94 -17.22 -7.08
CA PHE A 152 -13.68 -17.88 -8.34
C PHE A 152 -13.77 -19.40 -8.12
N ASN A 153 -14.69 -20.02 -8.81
CA ASN A 153 -14.81 -21.47 -8.82
C ASN A 153 -14.15 -21.97 -10.11
N GLY A 154 -12.82 -22.16 -10.06
CA GLY A 154 -12.04 -22.31 -11.28
C GLY A 154 -11.59 -23.72 -11.57
N THR A 155 -12.19 -24.33 -12.59
CA THR A 155 -11.51 -25.33 -13.43
C THR A 155 -10.57 -24.59 -14.40
N SER A 156 -9.46 -25.21 -14.77
CA SER A 156 -8.56 -24.70 -15.82
C SER A 156 -9.35 -24.40 -17.11
N GLY A 157 -9.15 -23.21 -17.69
CA GLY A 157 -9.89 -22.74 -18.87
C GLY A 157 -11.31 -22.24 -18.58
N GLY A 158 -11.76 -22.30 -17.32
CA GLY A 158 -13.08 -21.80 -16.95
C GLY A 158 -13.17 -20.27 -17.01
N THR A 159 -14.34 -19.78 -17.39
CA THR A 159 -14.66 -18.36 -17.36
C THR A 159 -15.69 -18.06 -16.29
N ARG A 160 -15.59 -16.89 -15.67
CA ARG A 160 -16.59 -16.38 -14.75
C ARG A 160 -16.87 -14.92 -15.01
N ALA A 161 -18.14 -14.57 -15.11
CA ALA A 161 -18.60 -13.21 -15.15
C ALA A 161 -18.95 -12.73 -13.74
N TYR A 162 -18.51 -11.52 -13.42
CA TYR A 162 -19.04 -10.72 -12.33
C TYR A 162 -19.92 -9.62 -12.93
N SER A 163 -21.15 -9.48 -12.50
CA SER A 163 -22.15 -8.60 -13.17
C SER A 163 -23.05 -7.82 -12.21
N GLN A 164 -22.57 -7.57 -10.98
CA GLN A 164 -23.40 -6.95 -9.92
C GLN A 164 -23.11 -5.46 -9.67
N LEU A 165 -22.22 -4.82 -10.46
CA LEU A 165 -21.83 -3.43 -10.21
C LEU A 165 -22.87 -2.37 -10.60
N GLY A 166 -23.77 -2.67 -11.53
CA GLY A 166 -24.69 -1.67 -12.09
C GLY A 166 -24.02 -0.62 -13.01
N PHE A 167 -22.73 -0.71 -13.25
CA PHE A 167 -21.97 0.18 -14.14
C PHE A 167 -20.84 -0.58 -14.85
N VAL A 168 -20.28 0.03 -15.91
CA VAL A 168 -19.07 -0.47 -16.57
C VAL A 168 -17.86 0.10 -15.87
N PRO A 169 -17.01 -0.68 -15.19
CA PRO A 169 -15.81 -0.15 -14.58
C PRO A 169 -14.75 0.24 -15.63
N ASP A 170 -14.02 1.30 -15.34
CA ASP A 170 -12.87 1.75 -16.12
C ASP A 170 -11.55 1.25 -15.53
N PHE A 171 -11.58 0.96 -14.23
CA PHE A 171 -10.46 0.43 -13.47
C PHE A 171 -10.95 -0.63 -12.47
N VAL A 172 -10.19 -1.70 -12.32
CA VAL A 172 -10.43 -2.77 -11.34
C VAL A 172 -9.13 -3.07 -10.61
N PHE A 173 -9.18 -3.08 -9.29
CA PHE A 173 -8.10 -3.53 -8.41
C PHE A 173 -8.56 -4.79 -7.69
N VAL A 174 -7.67 -5.76 -7.50
CA VAL A 174 -7.96 -6.99 -6.77
C VAL A 174 -6.84 -7.34 -5.81
N SER A 175 -7.22 -7.96 -4.69
CA SER A 175 -6.33 -8.71 -3.81
C SER A 175 -6.86 -10.12 -3.60
N SER A 176 -5.96 -11.08 -3.39
CA SER A 176 -6.32 -12.47 -3.20
C SER A 176 -5.26 -13.23 -2.42
N VAL A 177 -5.71 -14.12 -1.55
CA VAL A 177 -4.86 -15.05 -0.79
C VAL A 177 -5.21 -16.51 -1.04
N ASN A 178 -6.04 -16.78 -2.04
CA ASN A 178 -6.48 -18.13 -2.44
C ASN A 178 -7.02 -18.98 -1.26
N THR A 179 -7.92 -18.40 -0.47
CA THR A 179 -8.60 -19.09 0.64
C THR A 179 -10.07 -18.71 0.70
N ALA A 180 -10.85 -19.47 1.46
CA ALA A 180 -12.27 -19.19 1.68
C ALA A 180 -12.48 -17.92 2.51
N VAL A 181 -13.72 -17.42 2.51
CA VAL A 181 -14.14 -16.25 3.33
C VAL A 181 -13.97 -16.55 4.81
N ASP A 182 -13.51 -15.55 5.55
CA ASP A 182 -13.30 -15.60 7.01
C ASP A 182 -12.50 -16.83 7.47
N ALA A 183 -11.61 -17.29 6.60
CA ALA A 183 -10.75 -18.43 6.84
C ALA A 183 -9.28 -18.04 6.76
N GLY A 184 -8.47 -18.82 7.45
CA GLY A 184 -7.03 -18.80 7.34
C GLY A 184 -6.52 -20.19 7.00
N SER A 185 -5.42 -20.28 6.29
CA SER A 185 -4.73 -21.52 6.01
C SER A 185 -3.22 -21.33 5.98
N ALA A 186 -2.51 -22.40 6.27
CA ALA A 186 -1.07 -22.50 6.10
C ALA A 186 -0.64 -22.32 4.63
N ALA A 187 0.65 -22.17 4.39
CA ALA A 187 1.24 -21.93 3.08
C ALA A 187 0.73 -20.62 2.45
N ALA A 188 1.29 -19.53 2.88
CA ALA A 188 0.86 -18.19 2.53
C ALA A 188 1.03 -17.90 1.03
N GLN A 189 -0.06 -17.55 0.38
CA GLN A 189 -0.12 -17.07 -0.98
C GLN A 189 -0.76 -15.69 -0.98
N PHE A 190 -0.15 -14.74 -1.63
CA PHE A 190 -0.66 -13.38 -1.69
C PHE A 190 -0.49 -12.82 -3.10
N SER A 191 -1.55 -12.30 -3.67
CA SER A 191 -1.53 -11.69 -4.99
C SER A 191 -2.31 -10.39 -4.99
N ILE A 192 -1.74 -9.39 -5.62
CA ILE A 192 -2.36 -8.09 -5.89
C ILE A 192 -2.21 -7.72 -7.35
N GLY A 193 -3.27 -7.18 -7.92
CA GLY A 193 -3.22 -6.72 -9.30
C GLY A 193 -4.30 -5.73 -9.64
N ALA A 194 -4.18 -5.19 -10.84
CA ALA A 194 -5.10 -4.21 -11.39
C ALA A 194 -5.35 -4.43 -12.88
N ALA A 195 -6.44 -3.86 -13.38
CA ALA A 195 -6.74 -3.77 -14.80
C ALA A 195 -7.42 -2.45 -15.15
N THR A 196 -7.16 -1.96 -16.36
CA THR A 196 -7.85 -0.83 -17.00
C THR A 196 -8.69 -1.32 -18.16
N ARG A 197 -9.75 -0.57 -18.49
CA ARG A 197 -10.68 -0.95 -19.57
C ARG A 197 -10.18 -0.59 -20.96
N LEU A 198 -9.65 0.62 -21.12
CA LEU A 198 -9.23 1.15 -22.44
C LEU A 198 -7.88 1.89 -22.31
N PRO A 199 -6.79 1.31 -22.83
CA PRO A 199 -6.71 -0.08 -23.31
C PRO A 199 -6.96 -1.08 -22.18
N LEU A 200 -7.33 -2.30 -22.52
CA LEU A 200 -7.38 -3.39 -21.55
C LEU A 200 -5.94 -3.81 -21.22
N ASN A 201 -5.38 -3.18 -20.20
CA ASN A 201 -4.12 -3.57 -19.59
C ASN A 201 -4.40 -4.22 -18.24
N GLN A 202 -3.60 -5.20 -17.87
CA GLN A 202 -3.68 -5.82 -16.55
C GLN A 202 -2.28 -6.18 -16.08
N ALA A 203 -2.09 -6.17 -14.77
CA ALA A 203 -0.83 -6.58 -14.16
C ALA A 203 -1.09 -7.12 -12.75
N SER A 204 -0.24 -8.06 -12.32
CA SER A 204 -0.25 -8.57 -10.96
C SER A 204 1.14 -8.92 -10.47
N THR A 205 1.29 -8.89 -9.14
CA THR A 205 2.40 -9.45 -8.40
C THR A 205 1.87 -10.54 -7.48
N ALA A 206 2.62 -11.61 -7.31
CA ALA A 206 2.27 -12.70 -6.42
C ALA A 206 3.50 -13.26 -5.72
N ILE A 207 3.30 -13.68 -4.46
CA ILE A 207 4.31 -14.33 -3.63
C ILE A 207 3.72 -15.59 -3.00
N TYR A 208 4.56 -16.58 -2.80
CA TYR A 208 4.26 -17.82 -2.10
C TYR A 208 5.34 -18.13 -1.08
N HIS A 209 4.93 -18.32 0.16
CA HIS A 209 5.76 -18.83 1.23
C HIS A 209 5.17 -20.15 1.74
N PRO A 210 5.88 -21.27 1.59
CA PRO A 210 5.40 -22.57 2.07
C PRO A 210 5.44 -22.67 3.59
N GLU A 211 4.62 -23.56 4.16
CA GLU A 211 4.52 -23.78 5.60
C GLU A 211 5.73 -24.50 6.19
N THR A 212 6.32 -25.43 5.45
CA THR A 212 7.30 -26.37 6.03
C THR A 212 8.64 -26.40 5.32
N ASN A 213 8.75 -25.74 4.20
CA ASN A 213 9.95 -25.75 3.36
C ASN A 213 10.38 -24.33 3.00
N PRO A 214 11.28 -23.70 3.74
CA PRO A 214 11.70 -22.33 3.48
C PRO A 214 12.38 -22.14 2.10
N THR A 215 12.90 -23.20 1.49
CA THR A 215 13.59 -23.11 0.20
C THR A 215 12.66 -23.24 -1.02
N ALA A 216 11.36 -23.36 -0.83
CA ALA A 216 10.37 -23.47 -1.91
C ALA A 216 9.54 -22.22 -2.11
N GLN A 217 10.03 -21.06 -1.69
CA GLN A 217 9.42 -19.77 -1.92
C GLN A 217 9.40 -19.43 -3.41
N ALA A 218 8.45 -18.66 -3.83
CA ALA A 218 8.35 -18.26 -5.21
C ALA A 218 7.64 -16.92 -5.39
N THR A 219 8.10 -16.16 -6.36
CA THR A 219 7.52 -14.89 -6.76
C THR A 219 7.14 -14.90 -8.23
N ARG A 220 6.16 -14.09 -8.59
CA ARG A 220 5.78 -13.88 -9.97
C ARG A 220 5.30 -12.46 -10.22
N PHE A 221 5.74 -11.92 -11.34
CA PHE A 221 5.18 -10.74 -11.99
C PHE A 221 4.44 -11.16 -13.25
N SER A 222 3.29 -10.56 -13.56
CA SER A 222 2.53 -10.84 -14.78
C SER A 222 1.89 -9.57 -15.33
N THR A 223 2.01 -9.37 -16.64
CA THR A 223 1.24 -8.37 -17.42
C THR A 223 0.01 -8.97 -18.09
N ASN A 224 -0.21 -10.28 -17.98
CA ASN A 224 -1.29 -11.01 -18.62
C ASN A 224 -2.37 -11.48 -17.63
N ALA A 225 -2.23 -11.15 -16.35
CA ALA A 225 -3.17 -11.58 -15.30
C ALA A 225 -3.40 -10.48 -14.27
N ILE A 226 -4.62 -10.39 -13.78
CA ILE A 226 -4.99 -9.51 -12.65
C ILE A 226 -4.76 -10.18 -11.30
N SER A 227 -4.69 -11.50 -11.25
CA SER A 227 -4.35 -12.27 -10.06
C SER A 227 -3.65 -13.57 -10.44
N THR A 228 -2.75 -14.01 -9.59
CA THR A 228 -1.92 -15.19 -9.81
C THR A 228 -1.81 -16.02 -8.54
N VAL A 229 -1.91 -17.32 -8.66
CA VAL A 229 -1.54 -18.28 -7.61
C VAL A 229 -0.24 -18.94 -7.99
N VAL A 230 0.73 -18.85 -7.10
CA VAL A 230 2.03 -19.49 -7.23
C VAL A 230 2.16 -20.55 -6.14
N THR A 231 2.70 -21.72 -6.48
CA THR A 231 3.00 -22.79 -5.54
C THR A 231 4.34 -23.42 -5.89
N GLY A 232 5.33 -23.23 -5.04
CA GLY A 232 6.69 -23.65 -5.35
C GLY A 232 7.16 -23.07 -6.69
N ASN A 233 7.88 -23.83 -7.50
CA ASN A 233 8.43 -23.42 -8.79
C ASN A 233 7.41 -23.32 -9.93
N THR A 234 6.14 -23.41 -9.65
CA THR A 234 5.10 -23.48 -10.70
C THR A 234 4.02 -22.44 -10.48
N THR A 235 3.51 -21.90 -11.58
CA THR A 235 2.24 -21.19 -11.54
C THR A 235 1.12 -22.20 -11.48
N SER A 236 0.39 -22.20 -10.37
CA SER A 236 -0.79 -23.08 -10.24
C SER A 236 -1.95 -22.56 -11.05
N SER A 237 -2.16 -21.26 -11.09
CA SER A 237 -3.23 -20.62 -11.85
C SER A 237 -3.00 -19.12 -12.04
N THR A 238 -3.47 -18.59 -13.17
CA THR A 238 -3.62 -17.15 -13.39
C THR A 238 -5.07 -16.82 -13.66
N GLN A 239 -5.48 -15.61 -13.30
CA GLN A 239 -6.79 -15.06 -13.66
C GLN A 239 -6.58 -13.80 -14.46
N ALA A 240 -7.04 -13.83 -15.70
CA ALA A 240 -7.00 -12.71 -16.62
C ALA A 240 -8.41 -12.16 -16.84
N ILE A 241 -8.57 -10.84 -16.79
CA ILE A 241 -9.77 -10.20 -17.29
C ILE A 241 -9.75 -10.32 -18.81
N SER A 242 -10.74 -11.01 -19.36
CA SER A 242 -10.90 -11.16 -20.81
C SER A 242 -11.80 -10.07 -21.41
N ASN A 243 -12.70 -9.50 -20.61
CA ASN A 243 -13.57 -8.42 -21.04
C ASN A 243 -14.13 -7.64 -19.85
N ILE A 244 -14.29 -6.33 -19.99
CA ILE A 244 -14.98 -5.44 -19.05
C ILE A 244 -16.27 -4.94 -19.73
N VAL A 245 -17.40 -5.27 -19.13
CA VAL A 245 -18.74 -5.08 -19.69
C VAL A 245 -19.66 -4.35 -18.73
N SER A 246 -20.90 -4.10 -19.16
CA SER A 246 -21.93 -3.54 -18.30
C SER A 246 -22.13 -4.41 -17.06
N GLY A 247 -22.03 -3.79 -15.90
CA GLY A 247 -22.20 -4.42 -14.60
C GLY A 247 -20.96 -5.12 -14.05
N GLY A 248 -19.82 -5.18 -14.78
CA GLY A 248 -18.64 -5.84 -14.25
C GLY A 248 -17.62 -6.30 -15.30
N TRP A 249 -17.15 -7.52 -15.18
CA TRP A 249 -16.12 -8.09 -16.04
C TRP A 249 -16.24 -9.61 -16.14
N THR A 250 -15.58 -10.16 -17.16
CA THR A 250 -15.40 -11.62 -17.31
C THR A 250 -13.93 -11.94 -17.08
N MET A 251 -13.67 -12.95 -16.26
CA MET A 251 -12.32 -13.48 -16.01
C MET A 251 -12.20 -14.89 -16.59
N THR A 252 -11.00 -15.22 -17.05
CA THR A 252 -10.61 -16.55 -17.51
C THR A 252 -9.47 -17.06 -16.64
N ALA A 253 -9.57 -18.27 -16.14
CA ALA A 253 -8.50 -18.92 -15.37
C ALA A 253 -7.70 -19.89 -16.24
N THR A 254 -6.36 -19.94 -16.00
CA THR A 254 -5.45 -20.92 -16.62
C THR A 254 -5.03 -21.94 -15.61
N GLY A 255 -5.60 -22.69 -15.00
CA GLY A 255 -5.23 -23.64 -13.95
C GLY A 255 -6.31 -23.76 -12.89
N ALA A 256 -6.12 -24.69 -11.99
CA ALA A 256 -7.08 -24.93 -10.93
C ALA A 256 -6.89 -23.95 -9.76
N TRP A 257 -7.96 -23.36 -9.29
CA TRP A 257 -8.04 -22.62 -8.05
C TRP A 257 -8.61 -23.47 -6.94
N THR A 258 -8.26 -23.13 -5.70
CA THR A 258 -8.97 -23.75 -4.57
C THR A 258 -10.47 -23.45 -4.70
N ALA A 259 -11.28 -24.46 -4.59
CA ALA A 259 -12.74 -24.31 -4.65
C ALA A 259 -13.16 -23.26 -3.59
N ASN A 260 -13.97 -22.29 -4.03
CA ASN A 260 -14.42 -21.14 -3.21
C ASN A 260 -13.32 -20.17 -2.74
N ALA A 261 -12.15 -20.17 -3.36
CA ALA A 261 -11.19 -19.09 -3.12
C ALA A 261 -11.81 -17.74 -3.47
N ASN A 262 -11.59 -16.75 -2.63
CA ASN A 262 -12.15 -15.43 -2.79
C ASN A 262 -11.08 -14.44 -3.19
N TYR A 263 -11.49 -13.40 -3.87
CA TYR A 263 -10.74 -12.17 -4.02
C TYR A 263 -11.61 -10.97 -3.68
N ASN A 264 -10.99 -10.00 -3.07
CA ASN A 264 -11.58 -8.71 -2.78
C ASN A 264 -11.29 -7.77 -3.94
N PHE A 265 -12.21 -6.86 -4.24
CA PHE A 265 -12.03 -5.95 -5.35
C PHE A 265 -12.52 -4.54 -5.05
N LEU A 266 -11.90 -3.57 -5.74
CA LEU A 266 -12.38 -2.22 -5.94
C LEU A 266 -12.56 -2.00 -7.45
N ALA A 267 -13.76 -1.67 -7.85
CA ALA A 267 -14.10 -1.28 -9.23
C ALA A 267 -14.42 0.21 -9.29
N ILE A 268 -13.89 0.92 -10.25
CA ILE A 268 -14.05 2.36 -10.40
C ILE A 268 -14.52 2.69 -11.81
N LYS A 269 -15.54 3.55 -11.91
CA LYS A 269 -15.93 4.23 -13.14
C LYS A 269 -15.65 5.72 -12.99
N GLY A 270 -14.82 6.26 -13.85
CA GLY A 270 -14.55 7.69 -13.98
C GLY A 270 -15.47 8.37 -15.00
N GLN A 271 -15.17 9.61 -15.31
CA GLN A 271 -15.80 10.32 -16.45
C GLN A 271 -15.31 9.78 -17.80
N SER A 272 -14.07 9.29 -17.81
CA SER A 272 -13.44 8.75 -19.01
C SER A 272 -12.59 7.54 -18.63
N PRO A 273 -12.59 6.47 -19.43
CA PRO A 273 -11.67 5.35 -19.22
C PRO A 273 -10.20 5.75 -19.35
N PHE A 274 -9.91 6.89 -19.97
CA PHE A 274 -8.56 7.44 -20.12
C PHE A 274 -8.10 8.27 -18.91
N ASP A 275 -8.87 8.33 -17.84
CA ASP A 275 -8.45 8.93 -16.57
C ASP A 275 -7.61 7.96 -15.71
N PHE A 276 -7.44 6.74 -16.19
CA PHE A 276 -6.69 5.66 -15.56
C PHE A 276 -5.59 5.15 -16.48
N SER A 277 -4.43 4.85 -15.92
CA SER A 277 -3.34 4.20 -16.65
C SER A 277 -2.75 3.11 -15.78
N LEU A 278 -2.51 1.95 -16.36
CA LEU A 278 -1.79 0.85 -15.73
C LEU A 278 -0.53 0.60 -16.53
N LEU A 279 0.60 0.66 -15.86
CA LEU A 279 1.93 0.64 -16.45
C LEU A 279 2.74 -0.50 -15.83
N GLU A 280 3.42 -1.24 -16.68
CA GLU A 280 4.58 -2.03 -16.30
C GLU A 280 5.81 -1.12 -16.34
N ILE A 281 6.66 -1.23 -15.33
CA ILE A 281 7.92 -0.52 -15.27
C ILE A 281 9.04 -1.53 -15.06
N ILE A 282 10.05 -1.43 -15.93
CA ILE A 282 11.29 -2.20 -15.83
C ILE A 282 12.37 -1.26 -15.28
N THR A 283 12.98 -1.65 -14.17
CA THR A 283 14.01 -0.84 -13.53
C THR A 283 15.29 -0.80 -14.37
N PRO A 284 16.01 0.32 -14.40
CA PRO A 284 17.33 0.37 -15.00
C PRO A 284 18.35 -0.41 -14.16
N THR A 285 19.49 -0.72 -14.76
CA THR A 285 20.63 -1.37 -14.12
C THR A 285 21.69 -0.39 -13.59
N ALA A 286 21.44 0.90 -13.74
CA ALA A 286 22.32 1.97 -13.28
C ALA A 286 21.52 3.08 -12.58
N THR A 287 22.16 3.77 -11.66
CA THR A 287 21.62 4.96 -11.01
C THR A 287 21.25 6.02 -12.04
N GLY A 288 20.07 6.58 -11.92
CA GLY A 288 19.61 7.63 -12.82
C GLY A 288 18.10 7.88 -12.72
N THR A 289 17.66 8.91 -13.44
CA THR A 289 16.25 9.30 -13.48
C THR A 289 15.63 8.89 -14.80
N SER A 290 14.52 8.17 -14.72
CA SER A 290 13.69 7.81 -15.88
C SER A 290 12.37 8.55 -15.83
N PHE A 291 11.94 9.05 -16.98
CA PHE A 291 10.62 9.65 -17.15
C PHE A 291 9.64 8.61 -17.70
N ILE A 292 8.49 8.47 -17.06
CA ILE A 292 7.46 7.48 -17.37
C ILE A 292 6.20 8.22 -17.83
N THR A 293 5.79 8.01 -19.08
CA THR A 293 4.58 8.61 -19.65
C THR A 293 3.34 7.86 -19.18
N THR A 294 2.31 8.58 -18.76
CA THR A 294 1.00 8.02 -18.39
C THR A 294 -0.03 8.28 -19.48
N GLY A 295 -0.91 7.30 -19.69
CA GLY A 295 -1.89 7.32 -20.77
C GLY A 295 -1.30 6.93 -22.14
N THR A 296 -2.10 7.01 -23.19
CA THR A 296 -1.73 6.63 -24.56
C THR A 296 -2.19 7.68 -25.56
N GLY A 297 -1.38 7.98 -26.55
CA GLY A 297 -1.69 8.91 -27.64
C GLY A 297 -2.10 10.30 -27.15
N SER A 298 -3.26 10.80 -27.56
CA SER A 298 -3.81 12.10 -27.15
C SER A 298 -4.43 12.10 -25.74
N SER A 299 -4.46 10.95 -25.07
CA SER A 299 -5.07 10.77 -23.76
C SER A 299 -4.04 10.72 -22.63
N THR A 300 -2.85 11.26 -22.85
CA THR A 300 -1.80 11.36 -21.83
C THR A 300 -2.16 12.40 -20.77
N PHE A 301 -1.74 12.16 -19.52
CA PHE A 301 -2.03 13.05 -18.38
C PHE A 301 -0.91 13.07 -17.34
N ILE A 302 -0.91 14.10 -16.50
CA ILE A 302 -0.11 14.11 -15.27
C ILE A 302 -0.93 13.43 -14.19
N PRO A 303 -0.44 12.35 -13.56
CA PRO A 303 -1.20 11.67 -12.53
C PRO A 303 -1.22 12.48 -11.22
N GLU A 304 -2.35 12.45 -10.54
CA GLU A 304 -2.49 13.02 -9.19
C GLU A 304 -1.98 12.06 -8.12
N THR A 305 -2.38 10.81 -8.23
CA THR A 305 -1.89 9.74 -7.35
C THR A 305 -1.46 8.53 -8.13
N LEU A 306 -0.57 7.79 -7.52
CA LEU A 306 -0.06 6.50 -7.96
C LEU A 306 -0.22 5.49 -6.84
N PHE A 307 -0.49 4.25 -7.18
CA PHE A 307 -0.21 3.11 -6.32
C PHE A 307 0.22 1.90 -7.15
N GLY A 308 0.85 0.94 -6.51
CA GLY A 308 1.32 -0.23 -7.20
C GLY A 308 1.92 -1.27 -6.29
N SER A 309 2.49 -2.28 -6.92
CA SER A 309 3.19 -3.34 -6.21
C SER A 309 4.47 -3.72 -6.91
N SER A 310 5.46 -4.06 -6.10
CA SER A 310 6.79 -4.47 -6.51
C SER A 310 7.10 -5.88 -6.02
N ILE A 311 7.92 -6.56 -6.80
CA ILE A 311 8.46 -7.88 -6.45
C ILE A 311 9.84 -8.03 -7.10
N GLY A 312 10.66 -8.92 -6.56
CA GLY A 312 12.03 -9.11 -7.04
C GLY A 312 12.18 -9.74 -8.42
N CYS A 313 11.11 -10.00 -9.15
CA CYS A 313 11.13 -10.69 -10.45
C CYS A 313 11.87 -9.92 -11.55
N THR A 314 12.67 -10.64 -12.33
CA THR A 314 13.34 -10.13 -13.54
C THR A 314 12.54 -10.39 -14.81
N GLY A 315 11.72 -11.45 -14.85
CA GLY A 315 10.91 -11.87 -15.99
C GLY A 315 9.44 -11.51 -15.86
N ASP A 316 8.75 -11.43 -17.00
CA ASP A 316 7.29 -11.38 -17.10
C ASP A 316 6.74 -12.79 -17.26
N ASP A 317 5.60 -13.07 -16.61
CA ASP A 317 4.89 -14.36 -16.63
C ASP A 317 5.71 -15.61 -16.22
N ALA A 318 6.92 -15.43 -15.73
CA ALA A 318 7.74 -16.51 -15.22
C ALA A 318 7.68 -16.57 -13.69
N VAL A 319 7.51 -17.77 -13.15
CA VAL A 319 7.77 -18.01 -11.73
C VAL A 319 9.25 -17.94 -11.51
N GLN A 320 9.67 -17.14 -10.56
CA GLN A 320 11.04 -17.11 -10.09
C GLN A 320 11.09 -17.74 -8.71
N GLN A 321 11.83 -18.81 -8.60
CA GLN A 321 12.31 -19.31 -7.33
C GLN A 321 13.67 -18.68 -7.11
N THR A 322 13.76 -17.91 -6.08
CA THR A 322 15.01 -17.29 -5.67
C THR A 322 15.67 -18.20 -4.64
N SER A 323 16.56 -19.07 -5.06
CA SER A 323 17.47 -19.77 -4.17
C SER A 323 18.90 -19.39 -4.60
N PRO A 324 19.72 -18.80 -3.75
CA PRO A 324 19.66 -18.66 -2.28
C PRO A 324 19.13 -17.29 -1.80
N ASP A 325 18.37 -16.59 -2.55
CA ASP A 325 18.01 -15.19 -2.30
C ASP A 325 16.66 -15.06 -1.58
N ALA A 326 16.49 -13.99 -0.81
CA ALA A 326 15.26 -13.67 -0.10
C ALA A 326 14.17 -13.16 -1.04
N ASP A 327 12.92 -13.52 -0.76
CA ASP A 327 11.75 -13.05 -1.48
C ASP A 327 11.00 -12.00 -0.69
N ALA A 328 10.57 -10.94 -1.36
CA ALA A 328 9.76 -9.91 -0.76
C ALA A 328 8.72 -9.38 -1.74
N ILE A 329 7.54 -9.07 -1.21
CA ILE A 329 6.52 -8.30 -1.91
C ILE A 329 6.38 -6.93 -1.26
N GLY A 330 6.24 -5.91 -2.08
CA GLY A 330 6.05 -4.54 -1.64
C GLY A 330 4.83 -3.90 -2.27
N MET A 331 4.24 -2.95 -1.54
CA MET A 331 3.14 -2.11 -2.00
C MET A 331 3.46 -0.66 -1.72
N PHE A 332 3.12 0.22 -2.65
CA PHE A 332 3.41 1.63 -2.52
C PHE A 332 2.25 2.50 -2.97
N THR A 333 2.24 3.71 -2.42
CA THR A 333 1.36 4.79 -2.86
C THR A 333 2.14 6.08 -2.97
N PHE A 334 1.72 6.96 -3.85
CA PHE A 334 2.30 8.29 -3.99
C PHE A 334 1.26 9.32 -4.45
N GLN A 335 1.40 10.57 -4.01
CA GLN A 335 0.55 11.69 -4.43
C GLN A 335 1.37 12.85 -4.98
N ASN A 336 0.92 13.41 -6.12
CA ASN A 336 1.53 14.56 -6.77
C ASN A 336 1.05 15.90 -6.21
N ARG A 337 1.04 16.12 -4.94
CA ARG A 337 0.71 17.46 -4.46
C ARG A 337 1.87 18.11 -3.74
N ASN A 338 1.98 19.44 -3.92
CA ASN A 338 2.94 20.24 -3.18
C ASN A 338 2.87 19.90 -1.69
N PHE A 339 4.02 19.64 -1.08
CA PHE A 339 4.23 19.44 0.35
C PHE A 339 3.70 20.59 1.25
N ASN A 340 2.90 21.51 0.72
CA ASN A 340 2.51 22.75 1.36
C ASN A 340 1.09 22.73 1.93
N LYS A 341 0.35 21.61 1.84
CA LYS A 341 -0.96 21.55 2.47
C LYS A 341 -0.80 21.18 3.93
N LEU A 342 -1.08 22.17 4.77
CA LEU A 342 -0.97 22.04 6.20
C LEU A 342 -2.32 21.63 6.79
N TYR A 343 -2.27 20.64 7.66
CA TYR A 343 -3.40 20.20 8.47
C TYR A 343 -3.30 20.84 9.85
N ASN A 344 -4.41 21.27 10.42
CA ASN A 344 -4.41 21.78 11.78
C ASN A 344 -4.15 20.64 12.78
N GLY A 345 -3.22 20.86 13.70
CA GLY A 345 -2.99 19.97 14.82
C GLY A 345 -4.10 20.11 15.87
N ASN A 346 -4.40 19.04 16.59
CA ASN A 346 -5.28 19.09 17.73
C ASN A 346 -4.51 19.59 18.97
N GLY A 347 -5.16 20.43 19.78
CA GLY A 347 -4.53 21.00 20.97
C GLY A 347 -3.42 21.99 20.65
N THR A 348 -2.43 22.05 21.53
CA THR A 348 -1.30 22.98 21.43
C THR A 348 0.01 22.23 21.58
N ALA A 349 1.12 22.84 21.13
CA ALA A 349 2.47 22.28 21.23
C ALA A 349 3.46 23.27 21.86
N THR A 350 4.45 22.73 22.56
CA THR A 350 5.59 23.45 23.12
C THR A 350 6.87 22.85 22.54
N TYR A 351 7.74 23.69 22.00
CA TYR A 351 8.98 23.32 21.34
C TYR A 351 10.02 24.43 21.43
N SER A 352 11.31 24.11 21.36
CA SER A 352 12.40 25.05 21.55
C SER A 352 13.56 24.72 20.62
N THR A 353 14.23 25.77 20.12
CA THR A 353 15.45 25.68 19.29
C THR A 353 16.63 24.98 19.98
N GLY A 354 16.58 24.79 21.28
CA GLY A 354 17.56 24.00 22.03
C GLY A 354 17.20 22.55 22.23
N SER A 355 16.04 22.05 21.71
CA SER A 355 15.52 20.72 21.98
C SER A 355 14.90 20.09 20.75
N ALA A 356 15.11 18.79 20.58
CA ALA A 356 14.39 17.98 19.62
C ALA A 356 13.02 17.49 20.15
N THR A 357 12.74 17.63 21.45
CA THR A 357 11.49 17.17 22.05
C THR A 357 10.40 18.22 21.85
N VAL A 358 9.25 17.77 21.40
CA VAL A 358 7.99 18.54 21.33
C VAL A 358 7.01 17.94 22.33
N THR A 359 6.46 18.77 23.21
CA THR A 359 5.40 18.38 24.15
C THR A 359 4.07 18.98 23.73
N GLY A 360 2.98 18.27 23.94
CA GLY A 360 1.65 18.70 23.57
C GLY A 360 0.70 18.76 24.76
N THR A 361 -0.33 19.62 24.64
CA THR A 361 -1.45 19.69 25.57
C THR A 361 -2.76 19.53 24.79
N GLY A 362 -3.53 18.49 25.11
CA GLY A 362 -4.72 18.13 24.34
C GLY A 362 -4.40 17.66 22.89
N SER A 363 -3.14 17.31 22.63
CA SER A 363 -2.66 16.86 21.34
C SER A 363 -2.96 15.38 21.11
N THR A 364 -2.87 14.95 19.85
CA THR A 364 -3.03 13.55 19.43
C THR A 364 -1.83 13.12 18.58
N PHE A 365 -0.63 13.16 19.18
CA PHE A 365 0.61 12.90 18.44
C PHE A 365 0.73 11.45 17.96
N TYR A 366 0.01 10.49 18.53
CA TYR A 366 0.01 9.11 18.03
C TYR A 366 -0.43 8.97 16.56
N LYS A 367 -1.14 9.94 16.03
CA LYS A 367 -1.49 9.94 14.60
C LYS A 367 -0.31 10.16 13.66
N PHE A 368 0.80 10.71 14.18
CA PHE A 368 1.99 10.98 13.39
C PHE A 368 2.85 9.73 13.28
N ALA A 369 3.35 9.50 12.08
CA ALA A 369 4.46 8.62 11.81
C ALA A 369 5.75 9.45 11.69
N PRO A 370 6.93 8.84 11.76
CA PRO A 370 8.16 9.51 11.36
C PRO A 370 8.03 10.13 9.98
N ASN A 371 8.78 11.20 9.77
CA ASN A 371 8.80 12.06 8.58
C ASN A 371 7.57 12.97 8.38
N TYR A 372 6.60 12.95 9.29
CA TYR A 372 5.65 14.06 9.37
C TYR A 372 6.40 15.36 9.66
N ARG A 373 6.01 16.43 9.00
CA ARG A 373 6.60 17.75 9.22
C ARG A 373 5.64 18.59 10.05
N LEU A 374 6.15 19.17 11.13
CA LEU A 374 5.39 20.09 11.98
C LEU A 374 5.69 21.53 11.60
N PHE A 375 4.67 22.37 11.66
CA PHE A 375 4.73 23.79 11.34
C PHE A 375 4.02 24.61 12.41
N THR A 376 4.41 25.84 12.56
CA THR A 376 3.61 26.84 13.29
C THR A 376 2.26 27.05 12.59
N ALA A 377 1.29 27.61 13.27
CA ALA A 377 0.03 28.00 12.63
C ALA A 377 0.20 29.00 11.46
N SER A 378 1.30 29.73 11.45
CA SER A 378 1.69 30.65 10.35
C SER A 378 2.43 29.96 9.19
N GLY A 379 2.67 28.65 9.27
CA GLY A 379 3.33 27.89 8.20
C GLY A 379 4.86 27.82 8.27
N THR A 380 5.49 28.30 9.36
CA THR A 380 6.94 28.15 9.54
C THR A 380 7.28 26.73 10.02
N LEU A 381 8.25 26.08 9.42
CA LEU A 381 8.67 24.73 9.80
C LEU A 381 9.18 24.72 11.25
N ILE A 382 8.64 23.83 12.07
CA ILE A 382 9.13 23.51 13.41
C ILE A 382 10.20 22.43 13.31
N GLY A 383 9.91 21.36 12.56
CA GLY A 383 10.83 20.25 12.36
C GLY A 383 10.14 19.02 11.76
N THR A 384 10.91 17.96 11.55
CA THR A 384 10.44 16.67 11.05
C THR A 384 10.39 15.68 12.20
N VAL A 385 9.29 14.96 12.33
CA VAL A 385 9.08 13.95 13.37
C VAL A 385 10.03 12.77 13.15
N SER A 386 10.76 12.39 14.18
CA SER A 386 11.60 11.19 14.22
C SER A 386 10.85 10.03 14.90
N THR A 387 10.33 10.29 16.10
CA THR A 387 9.60 9.27 16.88
C THR A 387 8.44 9.90 17.64
N VAL A 388 7.44 9.10 17.96
CA VAL A 388 6.32 9.50 18.81
C VAL A 388 6.30 8.63 20.04
N SER A 389 6.43 9.22 21.22
CA SER A 389 6.47 8.51 22.49
C SER A 389 5.09 8.41 23.17
N SER A 390 4.22 9.40 22.93
CA SER A 390 2.86 9.44 23.47
C SER A 390 1.99 10.43 22.68
N ASN A 391 0.71 10.54 23.02
CA ASN A 391 -0.17 11.58 22.47
C ASN A 391 0.30 13.01 22.80
N THR A 392 1.14 13.16 23.81
CA THR A 392 1.63 14.45 24.29
C THR A 392 3.15 14.62 24.19
N SER A 393 3.87 13.67 23.58
CA SER A 393 5.33 13.75 23.42
C SER A 393 5.79 13.11 22.13
N LEU A 394 6.62 13.82 21.38
CA LEU A 394 7.32 13.32 20.21
C LEU A 394 8.73 13.92 20.14
N THR A 395 9.58 13.29 19.32
CA THR A 395 10.96 13.76 19.07
C THR A 395 11.12 14.09 17.58
N LEU A 396 11.77 15.19 17.29
CA LEU A 396 12.16 15.62 15.94
C LEU A 396 13.49 14.96 15.53
N THR A 397 13.79 14.98 14.24
CA THR A 397 15.08 14.52 13.69
C THR A 397 16.27 15.42 14.09
N GLY A 398 16.01 16.62 14.56
CA GLY A 398 16.93 17.59 15.08
C GLY A 398 16.20 18.58 15.98
N ASN A 399 16.91 19.52 16.55
CA ASN A 399 16.30 20.58 17.36
C ASN A 399 15.23 21.34 16.57
N ALA A 400 14.20 21.81 17.24
CA ALA A 400 13.17 22.62 16.60
C ALA A 400 13.78 23.89 15.98
N ALA A 401 13.33 24.25 14.79
CA ALA A 401 13.85 25.42 14.08
C ALA A 401 13.39 26.77 14.67
N VAL A 402 12.31 26.73 15.47
CA VAL A 402 11.71 27.91 16.11
C VAL A 402 11.25 27.58 17.53
N ASN A 403 10.92 28.60 18.31
CA ASN A 403 10.38 28.44 19.67
C ASN A 403 8.87 28.64 19.67
N GLY A 404 8.17 27.89 20.53
CA GLY A 404 6.76 28.05 20.81
C GLY A 404 6.37 27.43 22.15
N THR A 405 5.51 28.08 22.91
CA THR A 405 5.03 27.59 24.20
C THR A 405 3.53 27.58 24.20
N ASN A 406 2.94 26.36 24.26
CA ASN A 406 1.50 26.14 24.31
C ASN A 406 0.75 26.83 23.15
N VAL A 407 1.26 26.70 21.93
CA VAL A 407 0.73 27.37 20.73
C VAL A 407 0.11 26.36 19.77
N ALA A 408 -0.87 26.84 18.98
CA ALA A 408 -1.43 26.06 17.89
C ALA A 408 -0.35 25.68 16.87
N TYR A 409 -0.46 24.50 16.29
CA TYR A 409 0.47 23.99 15.29
C TYR A 409 -0.27 23.37 14.10
N CYS A 410 0.43 23.25 12.99
CA CYS A 410 -0.01 22.53 11.81
C CYS A 410 0.98 21.39 11.50
N TYR A 411 0.56 20.49 10.63
CA TYR A 411 1.43 19.40 10.17
C TYR A 411 1.19 19.09 8.69
N ALA A 412 2.19 18.52 8.04
CA ALA A 412 2.06 17.89 6.74
C ALA A 412 2.40 16.40 6.85
N ALA A 413 1.53 15.57 6.30
CA ALA A 413 1.77 14.14 6.19
C ALA A 413 2.74 13.85 5.03
N PRO A 414 3.59 12.82 5.12
CA PRO A 414 4.29 12.28 3.95
C PRO A 414 3.26 11.85 2.89
N GLN A 415 3.56 12.18 1.63
CA GLN A 415 2.61 11.98 0.51
C GLN A 415 2.78 10.63 -0.18
N GLY A 416 3.26 9.64 0.52
CA GLY A 416 3.44 8.30 0.00
C GLY A 416 4.47 7.51 0.77
N GLY A 417 4.77 6.35 0.27
CA GLY A 417 5.76 5.44 0.82
C GLY A 417 5.57 4.04 0.28
N HIS A 418 6.34 3.12 0.82
CA HIS A 418 6.39 1.72 0.46
C HIS A 418 6.35 0.84 1.71
N VAL A 419 5.51 -0.17 1.73
CA VAL A 419 5.49 -1.23 2.74
C VAL A 419 5.96 -2.53 2.10
N LEU A 420 6.77 -3.29 2.82
CA LEU A 420 7.41 -4.50 2.31
C LEU A 420 7.41 -5.57 3.38
N LEU A 421 7.13 -6.79 2.96
CA LEU A 421 7.28 -8.01 3.77
C LEU A 421 8.07 -9.05 2.97
N GLY A 422 9.04 -9.67 3.62
CA GLY A 422 9.88 -10.69 3.00
C GLY A 422 10.44 -11.69 4.01
N ASP A 423 11.08 -12.69 3.46
CA ASP A 423 11.73 -13.77 4.18
C ASP A 423 13.06 -14.11 3.49
N ASN A 424 14.05 -14.58 4.25
CA ASN A 424 15.25 -15.12 3.68
C ASN A 424 15.08 -16.61 3.36
N ASP A 425 15.19 -16.95 2.11
CA ASP A 425 14.86 -18.25 1.53
C ASP A 425 15.79 -19.41 1.96
N ASN A 426 16.85 -19.17 2.70
CA ASN A 426 17.92 -20.20 2.84
C ASN A 426 18.46 -20.39 4.26
N ALA A 427 17.88 -19.75 5.25
CA ALA A 427 18.36 -19.88 6.63
C ALA A 427 17.48 -20.81 7.43
N SER A 428 18.13 -21.68 8.18
CA SER A 428 17.52 -22.36 9.32
C SER A 428 18.24 -21.84 10.56
N PRO A 429 17.61 -21.03 11.38
CA PRO A 429 16.19 -20.59 11.35
C PRO A 429 15.87 -19.55 10.29
N THR A 430 14.60 -19.51 9.85
CA THR A 430 14.08 -18.50 8.92
C THR A 430 14.14 -17.11 9.55
N GLU A 431 14.62 -16.14 8.81
CA GLU A 431 14.60 -14.73 9.19
C GLU A 431 13.60 -13.98 8.33
N THR A 432 12.49 -13.62 8.91
CA THR A 432 11.51 -12.74 8.24
C THR A 432 11.85 -11.28 8.51
N TYR A 433 11.45 -10.41 7.61
CA TYR A 433 11.65 -8.98 7.78
C TYR A 433 10.50 -8.17 7.21
N SER A 434 10.24 -7.04 7.83
CA SER A 434 9.35 -6.02 7.29
C SER A 434 10.08 -4.69 7.17
N LYS A 435 9.65 -3.87 6.25
CA LYS A 435 10.18 -2.52 6.08
C LYS A 435 9.07 -1.56 5.70
N TYR A 436 9.16 -0.38 6.25
CA TYR A 436 8.42 0.77 5.81
C TYR A 436 9.42 1.84 5.36
N SER A 437 9.17 2.45 4.21
CA SER A 437 10.08 3.39 3.58
C SER A 437 9.33 4.59 2.99
N ASP A 438 10.02 5.72 2.89
CA ASP A 438 9.56 6.91 2.16
C ASP A 438 9.78 6.80 0.65
N ASN A 439 10.58 5.83 0.21
CA ASN A 439 10.79 5.52 -1.19
C ASN A 439 9.50 4.99 -1.82
N ILE A 440 9.32 5.18 -3.11
CA ILE A 440 8.22 4.56 -3.84
C ILE A 440 8.47 3.09 -4.16
N LEU A 441 9.72 2.66 -4.11
CA LEU A 441 10.12 1.29 -4.41
C LEU A 441 11.31 0.90 -3.53
N ASN A 442 11.19 -0.27 -2.91
CA ASN A 442 12.31 -1.00 -2.33
C ASN A 442 12.21 -2.43 -2.81
N ILE A 443 13.28 -2.96 -3.36
CA ILE A 443 13.40 -4.37 -3.69
C ILE A 443 14.56 -4.92 -2.89
N THR A 444 14.29 -6.00 -2.19
CA THR A 444 15.22 -6.69 -1.33
C THR A 444 15.28 -8.14 -1.76
N LEU A 445 16.46 -8.65 -1.97
CA LEU A 445 16.74 -10.05 -2.29
C LEU A 445 18.05 -10.42 -1.60
N SER A 446 18.05 -10.58 -0.30
CA SER A 446 19.28 -10.91 0.42
C SER A 446 18.98 -11.76 1.64
N THR A 447 19.83 -12.75 1.89
CA THR A 447 19.82 -13.52 3.15
C THR A 447 20.05 -12.64 4.39
N THR A 448 20.64 -11.47 4.20
CA THR A 448 20.66 -10.39 5.20
C THR A 448 19.87 -9.22 4.60
N PRO A 449 18.77 -8.76 5.26
CA PRO A 449 17.93 -7.74 4.68
C PRO A 449 18.71 -6.49 4.27
N SER A 450 18.78 -6.24 2.98
CA SER A 450 19.43 -5.06 2.41
C SER A 450 18.72 -4.63 1.14
N ASP A 451 18.72 -3.33 0.87
CA ASP A 451 18.12 -2.83 -0.37
C ASP A 451 18.98 -3.18 -1.57
N LEU A 452 18.44 -3.91 -2.53
CA LEU A 452 19.05 -4.12 -3.84
C LEU A 452 18.74 -3.01 -4.83
N LEU A 453 17.59 -2.39 -4.65
CA LEU A 453 17.17 -1.27 -5.45
C LEU A 453 16.24 -0.41 -4.61
N THR A 454 16.54 0.86 -4.55
CA THR A 454 15.62 1.87 -4.07
C THR A 454 15.21 2.79 -5.22
N ALA A 455 14.00 3.33 -5.16
CA ALA A 455 13.57 4.34 -6.10
C ALA A 455 12.77 5.41 -5.40
N GLU A 456 13.12 6.66 -5.73
CA GLU A 456 12.45 7.83 -5.22
C GLU A 456 11.65 8.51 -6.32
N PHE A 457 10.54 9.11 -5.93
CA PHE A 457 9.79 9.95 -6.83
C PHE A 457 10.57 11.24 -7.08
N ALA A 458 10.98 11.45 -8.34
CA ALA A 458 11.82 12.60 -8.73
C ALA A 458 10.99 13.85 -9.13
N GLY A 459 9.67 13.70 -9.22
CA GLY A 459 8.76 14.81 -9.49
C GLY A 459 7.95 14.65 -10.77
N TYR A 460 7.18 15.67 -11.06
CA TYR A 460 6.42 15.82 -12.29
C TYR A 460 7.08 16.89 -13.14
N ASP A 461 7.19 16.57 -14.38
CA ASP A 461 7.56 17.50 -15.44
C ASP A 461 6.29 18.18 -15.99
N THR A 462 6.45 19.17 -16.86
CA THR A 462 5.34 19.71 -17.69
C THR A 462 4.79 18.68 -18.67
N ARG A 463 5.51 17.57 -18.88
CA ARG A 463 5.10 16.46 -19.74
C ARG A 463 4.11 15.55 -19.01
N PRO A 464 3.15 14.94 -19.73
CA PRO A 464 2.27 13.93 -19.17
C PRO A 464 3.05 12.71 -18.66
N GLY A 465 3.04 12.50 -17.35
CA GLY A 465 3.77 11.41 -16.71
C GLY A 465 4.41 11.80 -15.40
N PHE A 466 5.42 11.06 -14.98
CA PHE A 466 6.18 11.26 -13.76
C PHE A 466 7.62 10.76 -13.90
N ALA A 467 8.51 11.23 -13.06
CA ALA A 467 9.90 10.83 -13.04
C ALA A 467 10.23 10.01 -11.78
N ILE A 468 11.04 9.00 -11.95
CA ILE A 468 11.57 8.15 -10.87
C ILE A 468 13.08 8.17 -10.95
N THR A 469 13.75 8.44 -9.83
CA THR A 469 15.18 8.25 -9.67
C THR A 469 15.44 6.90 -9.02
N TYR A 470 16.26 6.10 -9.68
CA TYR A 470 16.64 4.76 -9.24
C TYR A 470 18.05 4.77 -8.67
N ASP A 471 18.25 4.01 -7.61
CA ASP A 471 19.56 3.70 -7.04
C ASP A 471 19.72 2.17 -6.92
N PRO A 472 20.05 1.48 -8.01
CA PRO A 472 20.26 0.04 -8.01
C PRO A 472 21.63 -0.32 -7.44
N VAL A 473 21.65 -1.29 -6.53
CA VAL A 473 22.87 -1.95 -6.05
C VAL A 473 23.18 -3.18 -6.91
N SER A 474 22.18 -3.74 -7.61
CA SER A 474 22.27 -4.91 -8.46
C SER A 474 22.18 -4.54 -9.94
N ALA A 475 22.97 -5.19 -10.77
CA ALA A 475 22.94 -5.03 -12.23
C ALA A 475 21.72 -5.70 -12.92
N ALA A 476 20.82 -6.33 -12.18
CA ALA A 476 19.66 -6.99 -12.74
C ALA A 476 18.45 -6.04 -12.80
N THR A 477 17.75 -6.03 -13.92
CA THR A 477 16.47 -5.34 -14.06
C THR A 477 15.40 -6.03 -13.21
N ARG A 478 14.46 -5.26 -12.67
CA ARG A 478 13.31 -5.76 -11.90
C ARG A 478 12.03 -5.17 -12.47
N ARG A 479 10.90 -5.78 -12.14
CA ARG A 479 9.59 -5.38 -12.66
C ARG A 479 8.65 -4.99 -11.53
N PHE A 480 7.86 -3.95 -11.76
CA PHE A 480 6.75 -3.55 -10.91
C PHE A 480 5.65 -2.92 -11.75
N TRP A 481 4.45 -2.87 -11.23
CA TRP A 481 3.34 -2.21 -11.90
C TRP A 481 2.87 -0.99 -11.11
N VAL A 482 2.36 -0.02 -11.84
CA VAL A 482 1.85 1.25 -11.31
C VAL A 482 0.48 1.53 -11.91
N ALA A 483 -0.50 1.76 -11.06
CA ALA A 483 -1.77 2.38 -11.42
C ALA A 483 -1.68 3.89 -11.21
N ALA A 484 -2.01 4.66 -12.23
CA ALA A 484 -1.96 6.11 -12.22
C ALA A 484 -3.38 6.69 -12.42
N PHE A 485 -3.71 7.70 -11.63
CA PHE A 485 -5.04 8.31 -11.56
C PHE A 485 -4.96 9.80 -11.86
N LYS A 486 -5.76 10.25 -12.83
CA LYS A 486 -5.85 11.65 -13.21
C LYS A 486 -6.84 12.40 -12.31
N ASP A 487 -6.40 13.48 -11.67
CA ASP A 487 -7.32 14.39 -11.00
C ASP A 487 -7.85 15.45 -11.99
N LYS A 488 -9.15 15.70 -11.93
CA LYS A 488 -9.82 16.69 -12.77
C LYS A 488 -10.17 17.98 -12.04
N THR A 489 -9.99 18.04 -10.73
CA THR A 489 -10.40 19.22 -9.94
C THR A 489 -9.49 20.41 -10.12
N ASN A 490 -8.28 20.23 -10.65
CA ASN A 490 -7.25 21.27 -10.76
C ASN A 490 -6.96 21.74 -12.20
N LYS A 491 -7.98 21.97 -13.01
CA LYS A 491 -7.79 22.59 -14.33
C LYS A 491 -7.14 23.99 -14.27
N ASN A 492 -7.26 24.70 -13.15
CA ASN A 492 -6.77 26.08 -13.01
C ASN A 492 -5.38 26.19 -12.37
N GLU A 493 -4.99 25.29 -11.44
CA GLU A 493 -3.68 25.38 -10.76
C GLU A 493 -2.51 25.02 -11.69
N ALA A 494 -2.71 24.13 -12.65
CA ALA A 494 -1.69 23.82 -13.66
C ALA A 494 -1.45 25.02 -14.60
N ARG A 495 -2.47 25.81 -14.93
CA ARG A 495 -2.34 27.04 -15.70
C ARG A 495 -1.69 28.17 -14.92
N GLU A 496 -2.06 28.37 -13.65
CA GLU A 496 -1.45 29.43 -12.81
C GLU A 496 0.04 29.18 -12.54
N LYS A 497 0.51 27.92 -12.54
CA LYS A 497 1.95 27.63 -12.40
C LYS A 497 2.74 27.89 -13.67
N ILE A 498 2.17 27.67 -14.83
CA ILE A 498 2.81 27.98 -16.12
C ILE A 498 2.96 29.50 -16.27
N ASP A 499 1.97 30.27 -15.85
CA ASP A 499 1.99 31.75 -15.93
C ASP A 499 2.90 32.41 -14.89
N ARG A 500 3.38 31.70 -13.86
CA ARG A 500 4.35 32.24 -12.88
C ARG A 500 5.81 31.99 -13.25
N PHE A 501 6.09 31.20 -14.29
CA PHE A 501 7.43 30.90 -14.79
C PHE A 501 7.65 31.37 -16.24
N SER A 502 6.71 32.09 -16.82
CA SER A 502 6.83 32.81 -18.11
C SER A 502 7.15 34.32 -17.84
#